data_63bd20a1a440186f155021986ae60a87
#
_entry.id   63bd20a1a440186f155021986ae60a87
#
_cell.length_a   1.000
_cell.length_b   1.000
_cell.length_c   1.000
_cell.angle_alpha   90.00
_cell.angle_beta   90.00
_cell.angle_gamma   90.00
#
_symmetry.space_group_name_H-M   'P 1'
#
loop_
_entity.id
_entity.type
_entity.pdbx_description
1 polymer ?
#
loop_
_entity_poly.entity_id
_entity_poly.type
_entity_poly.pdbx_seq_one_letter_code
_entity_poly.pdbx_strand_id
1 'polypeptide(L)'
;MKDPIRKLDEPRSSVATKPLRRVVAALILRGEGPSREIFICQRRAGQPMGLKWEFPGGKIEPNETSEEALARELEEELAIHATIGPLITTIRHTYRNGGAIEIEFFLVRDFQGEPVNRIFQQMLWSPFSALPDYDFLSADLTLIRDLADGKLL
;
A
#
# COMPACT_ATOMS: atom_id res chain seq x y z
N MET A 1 12.48 16.07 32.52
CA MET A 1 12.08 15.21 32.39
C MET A 1 12.21 14.82 32.13
N LYS A 2 12.42 14.97 32.30
CA LYS A 2 12.17 14.02 32.16
C LYS A 2 12.22 13.52 32.17
N ASP A 3 12.28 13.64 32.70
CA ASP A 3 12.00 12.58 32.85
C ASP A 3 12.15 12.12 32.97
N PRO A 4 12.20 12.38 33.31
CA PRO A 4 11.96 11.39 33.58
C PRO A 4 11.83 10.86 33.64
N ILE A 5 11.87 10.93 34.06
CA ILE A 5 11.44 9.92 34.04
C ILE A 5 11.49 9.53 33.58
N ARG A 6 11.61 9.77 33.80
CA ARG A 6 11.31 8.87 33.35
C ARG A 6 11.54 8.28 32.86
N LYS A 7 11.67 8.22 33.07
CA LYS A 7 11.57 7.18 32.78
C LYS A 7 11.64 6.41 32.68
N LEU A 8 11.53 6.42 33.12
CA LEU A 8 11.27 5.34 33.05
C LEU A 8 11.00 4.65 32.88
N ASP A 9 10.91 4.71 33.23
CA ASP A 9 10.44 3.81 32.89
C ASP A 9 10.25 3.41 32.24
N GLU A 10 10.25 3.43 32.18
CA GLU A 10 9.91 2.79 31.42
C GLU A 10 10.00 2.38 30.71
N PRO A 11 10.00 2.42 30.64
CA PRO A 11 10.00 1.76 30.09
C PRO A 11 9.99 1.44 29.46
N ARG A 12 9.57 1.28 29.42
CA ARG A 12 9.53 0.86 28.92
C ARG A 12 9.45 0.89 28.02
N SER A 13 9.16 1.23 28.06
CA SER A 13 9.08 1.32 27.27
C SER A 13 9.43 1.66 26.40
N SER A 14 9.33 2.40 26.30
CA SER A 14 9.70 2.83 25.31
C SER A 14 10.36 2.26 24.44
N VAL A 15 10.52 1.98 24.80
CA VAL A 15 11.15 1.25 24.09
C VAL A 15 10.81 0.91 22.95
N ALA A 16 10.81 0.55 22.98
CA ALA A 16 10.42 -0.17 21.94
C ALA A 16 9.38 0.39 21.10
N THR A 17 9.12 1.57 21.31
CA THR A 17 8.05 2.18 20.56
C THR A 17 8.58 2.72 19.26
N LYS A 18 8.28 2.00 18.19
CA LYS A 18 8.59 2.49 16.85
C LYS A 18 7.40 3.28 16.33
N PRO A 19 7.65 4.38 15.62
CA PRO A 19 6.56 5.18 15.08
C PRO A 19 5.68 4.35 14.14
N LEU A 20 4.38 4.63 14.17
CA LEU A 20 3.45 4.09 13.19
C LEU A 20 3.75 4.75 11.84
N ARG A 21 3.99 3.93 10.82
CA ARG A 21 4.16 4.46 9.47
C ARG A 21 2.81 4.50 8.77
N ARG A 22 2.47 5.65 8.22
CA ARG A 22 1.22 5.83 7.49
C ARG A 22 1.50 5.86 6.00
N VAL A 23 0.82 4.99 5.29
CA VAL A 23 1.05 4.74 3.87
C VAL A 23 -0.29 4.72 3.14
N VAL A 24 -0.26 5.15 1.89
CA VAL A 24 -1.41 5.07 0.99
C VAL A 24 -1.10 4.13 -0.16
N ALA A 25 -2.11 3.45 -0.67
CA ALA A 25 -1.96 2.55 -1.80
C ALA A 25 -3.19 2.62 -2.69
N ALA A 26 -3.01 2.33 -3.97
CA ALA A 26 -4.06 2.45 -4.97
C ALA A 26 -4.53 1.08 -5.45
N LEU A 27 -5.85 0.89 -5.41
CA LEU A 27 -6.51 -0.20 -6.10
C LEU A 27 -6.95 0.34 -7.46
N ILE A 28 -6.07 0.23 -8.44
CA ILE A 28 -6.30 0.79 -9.77
C ILE A 28 -7.00 -0.27 -10.62
N LEU A 29 -8.21 0.05 -11.06
CA LEU A 29 -9.04 -0.87 -11.81
C LEU A 29 -9.21 -0.41 -13.24
N ARG A 30 -9.28 -1.38 -14.16
CA ARG A 30 -9.74 -1.15 -15.53
C ARG A 30 -10.74 -2.24 -15.92
N GLY A 31 -11.59 -1.92 -16.89
CA GLY A 31 -12.62 -2.85 -17.34
C GLY A 31 -13.80 -2.90 -16.39
N GLU A 32 -14.78 -3.72 -16.73
CA GLU A 32 -16.02 -3.80 -15.97
C GLU A 32 -16.48 -5.25 -15.84
N GLY A 33 -17.29 -5.49 -14.81
CA GLY A 33 -17.87 -6.80 -14.58
C GLY A 33 -16.83 -7.86 -14.29
N PRO A 34 -17.10 -9.11 -14.69
CA PRO A 34 -16.19 -10.22 -14.36
C PRO A 34 -14.83 -10.14 -15.04
N SER A 35 -14.70 -9.35 -16.10
CA SER A 35 -13.42 -9.23 -16.84
C SER A 35 -12.56 -8.08 -16.34
N ARG A 36 -12.98 -7.36 -15.28
CA ARG A 36 -12.20 -6.25 -14.76
C ARG A 36 -10.88 -6.74 -14.18
N GLU A 37 -9.89 -5.87 -14.24
CA GLU A 37 -8.54 -6.19 -13.77
C GLU A 37 -8.06 -5.13 -12.81
N ILE A 38 -7.13 -5.53 -11.94
CA ILE A 38 -6.51 -4.66 -10.96
C ILE A 38 -5.01 -4.63 -11.20
N PHE A 39 -4.41 -3.44 -11.07
CA PHE A 39 -2.99 -3.23 -11.31
C PHE A 39 -2.17 -3.67 -10.10
N ILE A 40 -1.16 -4.50 -10.35
CA ILE A 40 -0.24 -4.96 -9.29
C ILE A 40 1.20 -4.79 -9.75
N CYS A 41 2.10 -4.66 -8.79
CA CYS A 41 3.51 -4.43 -9.08
C CYS A 41 4.39 -5.24 -8.13
N GLN A 42 5.57 -5.61 -8.61
CA GLN A 42 6.51 -6.44 -7.87
C GLN A 42 7.73 -5.63 -7.48
N ARG A 43 8.10 -5.71 -6.22
CA ARG A 43 9.26 -5.03 -5.68
C ARG A 43 10.54 -5.61 -6.28
N ARG A 44 11.54 -4.77 -6.52
CA ARG A 44 12.81 -5.23 -7.07
C ARG A 44 13.56 -6.11 -6.08
N ALA A 45 14.30 -7.06 -6.62
CA ALA A 45 15.25 -7.84 -5.83
C ALA A 45 16.29 -6.88 -5.21
N GLY A 46 16.78 -7.21 -4.02
CA GLY A 46 17.80 -6.41 -3.37
C GLY A 46 17.29 -5.30 -2.47
N GLN A 47 15.99 -5.03 -2.45
CA GLN A 47 15.40 -4.11 -1.49
C GLN A 47 14.63 -4.90 -0.43
N PRO A 48 14.26 -4.25 0.70
CA PRO A 48 13.47 -4.96 1.71
C PRO A 48 12.21 -5.57 1.10
N MET A 49 11.91 -6.82 1.47
CA MET A 49 10.78 -7.57 0.95
C MET A 49 10.82 -7.68 -0.58
N GLY A 50 12.03 -7.84 -1.13
CA GLY A 50 12.23 -7.93 -2.58
C GLY A 50 11.45 -9.07 -3.19
N LEU A 51 10.98 -8.85 -4.42
CA LEU A 51 10.20 -9.78 -5.24
C LEU A 51 8.78 -10.05 -4.70
N LYS A 52 8.37 -9.43 -3.59
CA LYS A 52 6.98 -9.46 -3.16
C LYS A 52 6.14 -8.56 -4.04
N TRP A 53 4.88 -8.95 -4.23
CA TRP A 53 3.93 -8.13 -4.96
C TRP A 53 3.19 -7.19 -4.01
N GLU A 54 2.75 -6.05 -4.56
CA GLU A 54 2.08 -5.01 -3.78
C GLU A 54 1.23 -4.16 -4.71
N PHE A 55 0.45 -3.26 -4.11
CA PHE A 55 -0.25 -2.20 -4.84
C PHE A 55 0.61 -0.94 -4.80
N PRO A 56 0.60 -0.12 -5.86
CA PRO A 56 1.45 1.08 -5.89
C PRO A 56 0.98 2.12 -4.88
N GLY A 57 1.93 2.88 -4.36
CA GLY A 57 1.67 3.91 -3.37
C GLY A 57 2.92 4.25 -2.61
N GLY A 58 2.77 4.86 -1.43
CA GLY A 58 3.92 5.22 -0.63
C GLY A 58 3.54 6.00 0.62
N LYS A 59 4.54 6.62 1.23
CA LYS A 59 4.37 7.34 2.48
C LYS A 59 3.63 8.65 2.29
N ILE A 60 2.83 9.00 3.29
CA ILE A 60 2.22 10.32 3.38
C ILE A 60 3.27 11.27 3.95
N GLU A 61 3.55 12.37 3.24
CA GLU A 61 4.53 13.35 3.68
C GLU A 61 3.86 14.41 4.55
N PRO A 62 4.64 15.16 5.35
CA PRO A 62 4.08 16.23 6.18
C PRO A 62 3.28 17.20 5.33
N ASN A 63 2.13 17.62 5.85
CA ASN A 63 1.24 18.58 5.21
C ASN A 63 0.55 18.09 3.93
N GLU A 64 0.59 16.77 3.67
CA GLU A 64 -0.20 16.17 2.60
C GLU A 64 -1.44 15.50 3.17
N THR A 65 -2.55 15.57 2.44
CA THR A 65 -3.67 14.63 2.68
C THR A 65 -3.31 13.26 2.12
N SER A 66 -4.05 12.25 2.53
CA SER A 66 -3.86 10.91 1.98
C SER A 66 -4.02 10.89 0.47
N GLU A 67 -5.04 11.58 -0.04
CA GLU A 67 -5.31 11.64 -1.48
C GLU A 67 -4.21 12.36 -2.24
N GLU A 68 -3.69 13.45 -1.68
CA GLU A 68 -2.57 14.18 -2.31
C GLU A 68 -1.33 13.31 -2.36
N ALA A 69 -1.04 12.59 -1.28
CA ALA A 69 0.11 11.70 -1.23
C ALA A 69 0.00 10.61 -2.29
N LEU A 70 -1.18 10.00 -2.42
CA LEU A 70 -1.37 8.93 -3.39
C LEU A 70 -1.25 9.45 -4.83
N ALA A 71 -1.85 10.59 -5.13
CA ALA A 71 -1.73 11.17 -6.48
C ALA A 71 -0.26 11.43 -6.82
N ARG A 72 0.51 11.95 -5.87
CA ARG A 72 1.93 12.23 -6.06
C ARG A 72 2.72 10.94 -6.28
N GLU A 73 2.47 9.91 -5.46
CA GLU A 73 3.18 8.64 -5.59
C GLU A 73 2.91 7.97 -6.93
N LEU A 74 1.65 8.00 -7.39
CA LEU A 74 1.32 7.38 -8.67
C LEU A 74 1.97 8.10 -9.84
N GLU A 75 2.10 9.41 -9.76
CA GLU A 75 2.84 10.15 -10.78
C GLU A 75 4.32 9.81 -10.74
N GLU A 76 4.93 9.75 -9.56
CA GLU A 76 6.36 9.45 -9.41
C GLU A 76 6.69 8.04 -9.86
N GLU A 77 5.86 7.05 -9.49
CA GLU A 77 6.16 5.65 -9.75
C GLU A 77 5.73 5.18 -11.12
N LEU A 78 4.61 5.71 -11.64
CA LEU A 78 3.96 5.18 -12.83
C LEU A 78 3.72 6.20 -13.93
N ALA A 79 4.02 7.46 -13.70
CA ALA A 79 3.79 8.55 -14.66
C ALA A 79 2.31 8.70 -15.06
N ILE A 80 1.40 8.39 -14.16
CA ILE A 80 -0.03 8.60 -14.41
C ILE A 80 -0.56 9.74 -13.55
N HIS A 81 -1.58 10.41 -14.05
CA HIS A 81 -2.31 11.46 -13.32
C HIS A 81 -3.65 10.88 -12.90
N ALA A 82 -3.72 10.46 -11.64
CA ALA A 82 -4.88 9.72 -11.13
C ALA A 82 -5.87 10.65 -10.43
N THR A 83 -7.15 10.37 -10.62
CA THR A 83 -8.21 10.95 -9.80
C THR A 83 -8.46 9.96 -8.67
N ILE A 84 -8.17 10.36 -7.44
CA ILE A 84 -8.29 9.46 -6.30
C ILE A 84 -9.75 9.33 -5.92
N GLY A 85 -10.25 8.10 -5.91
CA GLY A 85 -11.62 7.78 -5.56
C GLY A 85 -11.79 7.53 -4.06
N PRO A 86 -12.82 6.78 -3.67
CA PRO A 86 -13.12 6.60 -2.25
C PRO A 86 -12.13 5.68 -1.56
N LEU A 87 -11.98 5.90 -0.26
CA LEU A 87 -11.26 4.99 0.62
C LEU A 87 -12.05 3.68 0.70
N ILE A 88 -11.40 2.58 0.40
CA ILE A 88 -12.03 1.26 0.40
C ILE A 88 -11.83 0.56 1.73
N THR A 89 -10.60 0.56 2.24
CA THR A 89 -10.30 -0.06 3.52
C THR A 89 -9.00 0.48 4.08
N THR A 90 -8.85 0.37 5.39
CA THR A 90 -7.61 0.72 6.09
C THR A 90 -7.14 -0.52 6.82
N ILE A 91 -5.87 -0.88 6.64
CA ILE A 91 -5.28 -2.05 7.27
C ILE A 91 -4.12 -1.62 8.13
N ARG A 92 -4.10 -2.13 9.38
CA ARG A 92 -2.96 -1.95 10.28
C ARG A 92 -2.26 -3.28 10.43
N HIS A 93 -0.96 -3.29 10.23
CA HIS A 93 -0.15 -4.50 10.33
C HIS A 93 1.04 -4.23 11.25
N THR A 94 1.26 -5.15 12.21
CA THR A 94 2.37 -5.06 13.15
C THR A 94 3.39 -6.11 12.80
N TYR A 95 4.65 -5.70 12.67
CA TYR A 95 5.76 -6.60 12.36
C TYR A 95 6.35 -7.15 13.65
N ARG A 96 7.09 -8.26 13.51
CA ARG A 96 7.73 -8.93 14.66
C ARG A 96 8.64 -8.01 15.45
N ASN A 97 9.29 -7.07 14.78
CA ASN A 97 10.24 -6.15 15.42
C ASN A 97 9.54 -5.02 16.20
N GLY A 98 8.21 -5.05 16.30
CA GLY A 98 7.44 -4.03 17.01
C GLY A 98 7.04 -2.85 16.14
N GLY A 99 7.53 -2.76 14.92
CA GLY A 99 7.10 -1.73 13.99
C GLY A 99 5.70 -1.99 13.49
N ALA A 100 4.97 -0.92 13.18
CA ALA A 100 3.61 -1.03 12.65
C ALA A 100 3.43 -0.12 11.44
N ILE A 101 2.55 -0.54 10.55
CA ILE A 101 2.20 0.21 9.36
C ILE A 101 0.68 0.31 9.29
N GLU A 102 0.19 1.46 8.86
CA GLU A 102 -1.23 1.66 8.57
C GLU A 102 -1.34 2.04 7.12
N ILE A 103 -2.08 1.25 6.34
CA ILE A 103 -2.22 1.46 4.91
C ILE A 103 -3.65 1.79 4.59
N GLU A 104 -3.85 2.94 3.93
CA GLU A 104 -5.16 3.33 3.41
C GLU A 104 -5.22 2.98 1.93
N PHE A 105 -6.20 2.17 1.55
CA PHE A 105 -6.37 1.72 0.16
C PHE A 105 -7.51 2.48 -0.48
N PHE A 106 -7.20 3.19 -1.57
CA PHE A 106 -8.16 4.01 -2.33
C PHE A 106 -8.45 3.39 -3.66
N LEU A 107 -9.70 3.47 -4.09
CA LEU A 107 -10.09 3.05 -5.43
C LEU A 107 -9.65 4.11 -6.44
N VAL A 108 -9.06 3.67 -7.55
CA VAL A 108 -8.68 4.56 -8.66
C VAL A 108 -9.21 3.94 -9.95
N ARG A 109 -10.22 4.56 -10.53
CA ARG A 109 -10.77 4.14 -11.83
C ARG A 109 -10.39 5.08 -12.94
N ASP A 110 -10.15 6.36 -12.61
CA ASP A 110 -9.92 7.40 -13.60
C ASP A 110 -8.48 7.88 -13.51
N PHE A 111 -7.74 7.73 -14.58
CA PHE A 111 -6.37 8.21 -14.65
C PHE A 111 -6.02 8.51 -16.10
N GLN A 112 -5.06 9.44 -16.28
CA GLN A 112 -4.54 9.81 -17.58
C GLN A 112 -3.14 9.27 -17.74
N GLY A 113 -2.82 8.74 -18.91
CA GLY A 113 -1.53 8.17 -19.22
C GLY A 113 -1.53 6.65 -19.09
N GLU A 114 -0.56 6.01 -19.72
CA GLU A 114 -0.33 4.58 -19.55
C GLU A 114 0.72 4.41 -18.46
N PRO A 115 0.52 3.46 -17.52
CA PRO A 115 1.52 3.25 -16.48
C PRO A 115 2.89 2.93 -17.05
N VAL A 116 3.91 3.66 -16.59
CA VAL A 116 5.30 3.46 -16.97
C VAL A 116 6.04 2.91 -15.77
N ASN A 117 6.79 1.84 -15.98
CA ASN A 117 7.53 1.21 -14.89
C ASN A 117 8.83 1.98 -14.61
N ARG A 118 8.85 2.72 -13.51
CA ARG A 118 10.02 3.49 -13.12
C ARG A 118 10.82 2.84 -12.00
N ILE A 119 10.18 1.99 -11.17
CA ILE A 119 10.83 1.49 -9.96
C ILE A 119 10.62 0.01 -9.68
N PHE A 120 9.76 -0.69 -10.42
CA PHE A 120 9.38 -2.06 -10.09
C PHE A 120 10.14 -3.10 -10.90
N GLN A 121 10.25 -4.30 -10.34
CA GLN A 121 10.78 -5.46 -11.05
C GLN A 121 9.91 -5.76 -12.27
N GLN A 122 8.60 -5.79 -12.05
CA GLN A 122 7.60 -5.90 -13.11
C GLN A 122 6.26 -5.41 -12.59
N MET A 123 5.34 -5.17 -13.51
CA MET A 123 3.99 -4.77 -13.18
C MET A 123 3.05 -5.38 -14.21
N LEU A 124 1.80 -5.64 -13.78
CA LEU A 124 0.81 -6.21 -14.67
C LEU A 124 -0.61 -5.92 -14.19
N TRP A 125 -1.55 -6.13 -15.09
CA TRP A 125 -2.97 -6.10 -14.77
C TRP A 125 -3.41 -7.54 -14.51
N SER A 126 -4.04 -7.78 -13.35
CA SER A 126 -4.45 -9.12 -12.94
C SER A 126 -5.96 -9.22 -12.81
N PRO A 127 -6.55 -10.30 -13.27
CA PRO A 127 -7.92 -10.60 -12.86
C PRO A 127 -7.97 -10.74 -11.35
N PHE A 128 -9.09 -10.38 -10.74
CA PHE A 128 -9.23 -10.48 -9.28
C PHE A 128 -9.02 -11.91 -8.78
N SER A 129 -9.51 -12.88 -9.53
CA SER A 129 -9.41 -14.29 -9.13
C SER A 129 -7.97 -14.81 -9.11
N ALA A 130 -7.07 -14.17 -9.84
CA ALA A 130 -5.66 -14.61 -9.91
C ALA A 130 -4.79 -13.99 -8.81
N LEU A 131 -5.30 -13.03 -8.06
CA LEU A 131 -4.50 -12.34 -7.05
C LEU A 131 -3.83 -13.30 -6.05
N PRO A 132 -4.52 -14.36 -5.56
CA PRO A 132 -3.85 -15.27 -4.61
C PRO A 132 -2.67 -16.04 -5.20
N ASP A 133 -2.49 -16.04 -6.52
CA ASP A 133 -1.37 -16.73 -7.15
C ASP A 133 -0.04 -15.99 -7.04
N TYR A 134 -0.07 -14.74 -6.61
CA TYR A 134 1.12 -13.91 -6.49
C TYR A 134 1.56 -13.82 -5.03
N ASP A 135 2.87 -13.73 -4.81
CA ASP A 135 3.45 -13.68 -3.47
C ASP A 135 3.39 -12.25 -2.92
N PHE A 136 2.25 -11.87 -2.38
CA PHE A 136 2.02 -10.52 -1.88
C PHE A 136 2.69 -10.27 -0.53
N LEU A 137 2.94 -9.00 -0.22
CA LEU A 137 3.39 -8.56 1.10
C LEU A 137 2.45 -9.10 2.17
N SER A 138 3.01 -9.49 3.32
CA SER A 138 2.20 -10.06 4.40
C SER A 138 1.10 -9.13 4.87
N ALA A 139 1.35 -7.81 4.84
CA ALA A 139 0.35 -6.83 5.25
C ALA A 139 -0.89 -6.84 4.35
N ASP A 140 -0.78 -7.34 3.12
CA ASP A 140 -1.85 -7.32 2.14
C ASP A 140 -2.65 -8.61 2.04
N LEU A 141 -2.25 -9.68 2.74
CA LEU A 141 -2.81 -11.01 2.48
C LEU A 141 -4.32 -11.11 2.71
N THR A 142 -4.84 -10.47 3.75
CA THR A 142 -6.28 -10.47 4.00
C THR A 142 -7.02 -9.71 2.91
N LEU A 143 -6.47 -8.57 2.49
CA LEU A 143 -7.04 -7.78 1.41
C LEU A 143 -7.08 -8.59 0.10
N ILE A 144 -6.00 -9.32 -0.19
CA ILE A 144 -5.94 -10.15 -1.40
C ILE A 144 -7.07 -11.19 -1.41
N ARG A 145 -7.31 -11.84 -0.28
CA ARG A 145 -8.41 -12.80 -0.18
C ARG A 145 -9.76 -12.14 -0.39
N ASP A 146 -9.97 -11.00 0.26
CA ASP A 146 -11.24 -10.30 0.17
C ASP A 146 -11.52 -9.79 -1.25
N LEU A 147 -10.49 -9.32 -1.94
CA LEU A 147 -10.63 -8.90 -3.34
C LEU A 147 -10.94 -10.10 -4.24
N ALA A 148 -10.22 -11.20 -4.06
CA ALA A 148 -10.43 -12.40 -4.89
C ALA A 148 -11.82 -13.00 -4.67
N ASP A 149 -12.35 -12.89 -3.46
CA ASP A 149 -13.67 -13.43 -3.09
C ASP A 149 -14.81 -12.47 -3.43
N GLY A 150 -14.52 -11.28 -3.96
CA GLY A 150 -15.54 -10.31 -4.32
C GLY A 150 -16.19 -9.61 -3.15
N LYS A 151 -15.50 -9.51 -2.02
CA LYS A 151 -16.09 -8.93 -0.81
C LYS A 151 -15.95 -7.42 -0.72
N LEU A 152 -15.00 -6.82 -1.43
CA LEU A 152 -14.72 -5.40 -1.32
C LEU A 152 -15.08 -4.56 -2.54
N LEU A 153 -14.98 -5.12 -3.72
CA LEU A 153 -15.20 -4.39 -4.97
C LEU A 153 -15.99 -5.20 -5.98
#